data_2e42c0eaac42aaa6cfba31f002f1ae09
#
_entry.id   2e42c0eaac42aaa6cfba31f002f1ae09
#
_cell.length_a   1.000
_cell.length_b   1.000
_cell.length_c   1.000
_cell.angle_alpha   90.00
_cell.angle_beta   90.00
_cell.angle_gamma   90.00
#
_symmetry.space_group_name_H-M   'P 1'
#
loop_
_entity.id
_entity.type
_entity.pdbx_description
1 polymer ?
#
loop_
_entity_poly.entity_id
_entity_poly.type
_entity_poly.pdbx_seq_one_letter_code
_entity_poly.pdbx_strand_id
1 'polypeptide(L)'
;MGLRYCAQPHLPPPLSKMCLSKGPYKPGEIMTTSVSASANSGPSLQQQRQRAAFWFLAPMLLALFCVAAWPLLRTVWFSFTDTSLNNLYGGKWIGFDNYLKIRTLESGKVIYRGTLVDPAWWNAVWNTVRFSLISVVCETVLGLIVALVLNAEFKGRGIVRAAILIPWAIPTIVSAKMWAWMLNDQYGIINDMLLSLGLIDQKIAWTASTDTAMYAVLMVDIWKTTPFMALLCLAGLQMVPRDIYEAAKIDGIHPVKVFFKITLPLIRPALMVAVIFRMLDALRVFDLIYVLTPNSSATKTMSVISRENLIDFDKFAYGSAQSTLLFGILAIFVSLYIWLGKVDLSGESGK
;
A
#
# COMPACT_ATOMS: atom_id res chain seq x y z
N MET A 1 27.72 -46.66 -45.91
CA MET A 1 28.55 -45.52 -46.35
C MET A 1 28.12 -44.28 -45.54
N GLY A 2 29.01 -43.71 -44.70
CA GLY A 2 28.86 -42.36 -44.18
C GLY A 2 28.17 -42.18 -42.80
N LEU A 3 28.78 -42.66 -41.74
CA LEU A 3 28.46 -42.21 -40.34
C LEU A 3 29.14 -40.84 -40.10
N ARG A 4 28.34 -39.80 -39.83
CA ARG A 4 28.84 -38.51 -39.31
C ARG A 4 28.76 -38.51 -37.78
N TYR A 5 29.90 -38.40 -37.14
CA TYR A 5 30.06 -38.15 -35.72
C TYR A 5 29.56 -36.76 -35.35
N CYS A 6 28.64 -36.68 -34.40
CA CYS A 6 28.35 -35.43 -33.67
C CYS A 6 29.33 -35.34 -32.50
N ALA A 7 30.13 -34.27 -32.50
CA ALA A 7 31.00 -33.91 -31.39
C ALA A 7 30.17 -33.37 -30.22
N GLN A 8 30.34 -33.94 -29.04
CA GLN A 8 29.91 -33.34 -27.78
C GLN A 8 31.06 -32.51 -27.19
N PRO A 9 30.81 -31.30 -26.71
CA PRO A 9 31.81 -30.51 -26.00
C PRO A 9 31.78 -30.75 -24.48
N HIS A 10 32.98 -30.90 -23.92
CA HIS A 10 33.38 -30.67 -22.55
C HIS A 10 32.95 -31.65 -21.45
N LEU A 11 33.69 -32.78 -21.40
CA LEU A 11 33.94 -33.51 -20.17
C LEU A 11 35.35 -33.18 -19.66
N PRO A 12 35.56 -33.04 -18.32
CA PRO A 12 36.89 -32.80 -17.74
C PRO A 12 37.80 -34.03 -17.91
N PRO A 13 39.14 -33.86 -17.92
CA PRO A 13 40.09 -34.93 -18.23
C PRO A 13 40.11 -36.04 -17.19
N PRO A 14 40.44 -37.28 -17.63
CA PRO A 14 40.44 -38.43 -16.74
C PRO A 14 41.60 -38.39 -15.75
N LEU A 15 41.31 -38.84 -14.53
CA LEU A 15 42.26 -39.14 -13.43
C LEU A 15 43.23 -40.28 -13.84
N SER A 16 44.28 -39.93 -14.51
CA SER A 16 45.37 -40.85 -14.87
C SER A 16 46.72 -40.29 -14.52
N LYS A 17 47.02 -40.20 -13.24
CA LYS A 17 48.38 -40.23 -12.68
C LYS A 17 48.29 -40.51 -11.16
N MET A 18 47.83 -41.69 -10.84
CA MET A 18 48.10 -42.27 -9.53
C MET A 18 49.33 -43.15 -9.70
N CYS A 19 50.50 -42.66 -9.27
CA CYS A 19 51.71 -43.48 -9.15
C CYS A 19 51.48 -44.52 -8.07
N LEU A 20 51.26 -45.78 -8.50
CA LEU A 20 51.32 -46.94 -7.65
C LEU A 20 52.79 -47.27 -7.33
N SER A 21 53.28 -46.92 -6.15
CA SER A 21 54.51 -47.50 -5.61
C SER A 21 54.15 -48.89 -5.06
N LYS A 22 54.72 -49.91 -5.71
CA LYS A 22 54.64 -51.31 -5.27
C LYS A 22 55.53 -51.51 -4.05
N GLY A 23 54.93 -51.52 -2.86
CA GLY A 23 55.51 -52.11 -1.66
C GLY A 23 54.83 -53.45 -1.34
N PRO A 24 55.48 -54.42 -0.70
CA PRO A 24 54.92 -55.76 -0.48
C PRO A 24 53.75 -55.74 0.52
N TYR A 25 52.68 -56.37 0.11
CA TYR A 25 51.42 -56.51 0.86
C TYR A 25 51.62 -57.36 2.15
N LYS A 26 51.33 -56.74 3.31
CA LYS A 26 51.16 -57.52 4.59
C LYS A 26 49.64 -57.53 4.90
N PRO A 27 49.04 -58.74 5.05
CA PRO A 27 47.63 -58.82 5.43
C PRO A 27 47.48 -58.58 6.93
N GLY A 28 46.78 -57.54 7.35
CA GLY A 28 46.39 -57.38 8.75
C GLY A 28 46.35 -55.93 9.32
N GLU A 29 46.75 -54.87 8.61
CA GLU A 29 46.64 -53.51 9.12
C GLU A 29 45.53 -52.75 8.40
N ILE A 30 44.42 -52.53 9.08
CA ILE A 30 43.39 -51.56 8.67
C ILE A 30 44.00 -50.14 8.84
N MET A 31 44.57 -49.60 7.76
CA MET A 31 44.99 -48.19 7.71
C MET A 31 43.75 -47.30 7.74
N THR A 32 43.37 -46.87 8.92
CA THR A 32 42.48 -45.73 9.06
C THR A 32 43.25 -44.45 8.69
N THR A 33 43.24 -44.12 7.38
CA THR A 33 43.68 -42.80 6.95
C THR A 33 42.69 -41.80 7.46
N SER A 34 43.00 -41.15 8.58
CA SER A 34 42.35 -39.95 9.01
C SER A 34 42.67 -38.85 7.96
N VAL A 35 41.76 -38.65 6.99
CA VAL A 35 41.78 -37.47 6.15
C VAL A 35 41.46 -36.32 7.10
N SER A 36 42.47 -35.68 7.63
CA SER A 36 42.32 -34.37 8.25
C SER A 36 41.91 -33.38 7.13
N ALA A 37 40.60 -33.28 6.91
CA ALA A 37 40.05 -32.18 6.12
C ALA A 37 40.40 -30.89 6.87
N SER A 38 41.48 -30.23 6.43
CA SER A 38 41.76 -28.85 6.74
C SER A 38 40.49 -28.08 6.33
N ALA A 39 39.62 -27.83 7.31
CA ALA A 39 38.46 -27.01 7.16
C ALA A 39 38.97 -25.56 6.96
N ASN A 40 39.29 -25.24 5.71
CA ASN A 40 39.39 -23.85 5.28
C ASN A 40 38.00 -23.26 5.53
N SER A 41 37.85 -22.57 6.66
CA SER A 41 36.62 -21.84 7.04
C SER A 41 36.43 -20.62 6.17
N GLY A 42 36.31 -20.84 4.87
CA GLY A 42 35.78 -19.83 3.95
C GLY A 42 34.35 -19.49 4.34
N PRO A 43 33.89 -18.26 4.10
CA PRO A 43 32.53 -17.88 4.43
C PRO A 43 31.55 -18.89 3.80
N SER A 44 30.57 -19.36 4.58
CA SER A 44 29.57 -20.31 4.11
C SER A 44 28.88 -19.79 2.85
N LEU A 45 28.41 -20.67 1.96
CA LEU A 45 27.68 -20.27 0.75
C LEU A 45 26.50 -19.32 1.07
N GLN A 46 25.88 -19.50 2.22
CA GLN A 46 24.83 -18.63 2.71
C GLN A 46 25.35 -17.22 3.04
N GLN A 47 26.51 -17.10 3.69
CA GLN A 47 27.13 -15.80 3.95
C GLN A 47 27.60 -15.10 2.68
N GLN A 48 28.09 -15.84 1.68
CA GLN A 48 28.45 -15.26 0.38
C GLN A 48 27.21 -14.73 -0.35
N ARG A 49 26.10 -15.48 -0.35
CA ARG A 49 24.81 -15.04 -0.92
C ARG A 49 24.27 -13.80 -0.21
N GLN A 50 24.32 -13.76 1.12
CA GLN A 50 23.88 -12.59 1.91
C GLN A 50 24.75 -11.35 1.61
N ARG A 51 26.06 -11.48 1.50
CA ARG A 51 26.95 -10.38 1.14
C ARG A 51 26.69 -9.90 -0.29
N ALA A 52 26.56 -10.81 -1.24
CA ALA A 52 26.21 -10.46 -2.62
C ALA A 52 24.86 -9.73 -2.69
N ALA A 53 23.84 -10.25 -2.02
CA ALA A 53 22.52 -9.61 -1.96
C ALA A 53 22.59 -8.20 -1.37
N PHE A 54 23.37 -8.00 -0.27
CA PHE A 54 23.55 -6.68 0.33
C PHE A 54 24.20 -5.67 -0.66
N TRP A 55 25.26 -6.08 -1.38
CA TRP A 55 25.93 -5.19 -2.34
C TRP A 55 25.05 -4.86 -3.55
N PHE A 56 24.24 -5.82 -4.02
CA PHE A 56 23.25 -5.57 -5.09
C PHE A 56 22.11 -4.64 -4.63
N LEU A 57 21.68 -4.75 -3.37
CA LEU A 57 20.62 -3.92 -2.81
C LEU A 57 21.13 -2.56 -2.30
N ALA A 58 22.41 -2.41 -1.99
CA ALA A 58 22.99 -1.21 -1.39
C ALA A 58 22.68 0.08 -2.17
N PRO A 59 22.81 0.17 -3.49
CA PRO A 59 22.46 1.40 -4.24
C PRO A 59 20.99 1.77 -4.09
N MET A 60 20.09 0.78 -4.15
CA MET A 60 18.65 0.98 -3.97
C MET A 60 18.34 1.44 -2.54
N LEU A 61 18.91 0.79 -1.53
CA LEU A 61 18.72 1.14 -0.12
C LEU A 61 19.25 2.54 0.18
N LEU A 62 20.41 2.93 -0.40
CA LEU A 62 20.96 4.28 -0.28
C LEU A 62 20.02 5.32 -0.88
N ALA A 63 19.53 5.08 -2.09
CA ALA A 63 18.56 5.96 -2.74
C ALA A 63 17.28 6.09 -1.91
N LEU A 64 16.74 4.99 -1.40
CA LEU A 64 15.57 4.98 -0.53
C LEU A 64 15.82 5.75 0.77
N PHE A 65 16.99 5.59 1.37
CA PHE A 65 17.36 6.33 2.57
C PHE A 65 17.43 7.84 2.30
N CYS A 66 18.10 8.27 1.24
CA CYS A 66 18.23 9.70 0.92
C CYS A 66 16.89 10.35 0.55
N VAL A 67 16.03 9.66 -0.20
CA VAL A 67 14.79 10.24 -0.75
C VAL A 67 13.61 10.08 0.21
N ALA A 68 13.53 9.02 0.98
CA ALA A 68 12.38 8.73 1.83
C ALA A 68 12.72 8.81 3.33
N ALA A 69 13.72 8.06 3.79
CA ALA A 69 13.98 7.97 5.22
C ALA A 69 14.53 9.29 5.80
N TRP A 70 15.44 9.96 5.08
CA TRP A 70 16.02 11.22 5.54
C TRP A 70 14.99 12.34 5.70
N PRO A 71 14.11 12.67 4.72
CA PRO A 71 13.05 13.66 4.91
C PRO A 71 12.07 13.30 6.02
N LEU A 72 11.73 12.01 6.16
CA LEU A 72 10.88 11.55 7.25
C LEU A 72 11.51 11.82 8.62
N LEU A 73 12.78 11.45 8.80
CA LEU A 73 13.52 11.69 10.04
C LEU A 73 13.62 13.20 10.34
N ARG A 74 13.82 14.04 9.33
CA ARG A 74 13.82 15.49 9.47
C ARG A 74 12.45 16.02 9.89
N THR A 75 11.35 15.49 9.34
CA THR A 75 10.00 15.87 9.76
C THR A 75 9.75 15.51 11.23
N VAL A 76 10.16 14.30 11.65
CA VAL A 76 10.11 13.89 13.05
C VAL A 76 10.97 14.82 13.94
N TRP A 77 12.16 15.18 13.49
CA TRP A 77 13.01 16.13 14.23
C TRP A 77 12.34 17.50 14.40
N PHE A 78 11.80 18.06 13.29
CA PHE A 78 11.11 19.36 13.34
C PHE A 78 9.90 19.36 14.25
N SER A 79 9.24 18.23 14.42
CA SER A 79 8.08 18.10 15.30
C SER A 79 8.39 18.40 16.78
N PHE A 80 9.66 18.31 17.19
CA PHE A 80 10.14 18.61 18.56
C PHE A 80 10.76 20.00 18.67
N THR A 81 10.65 20.84 17.67
CA THR A 81 11.23 22.20 17.63
C THR A 81 10.13 23.26 17.52
N ASP A 82 10.53 24.54 17.59
CA ASP A 82 9.68 25.71 17.30
C ASP A 82 9.95 26.30 15.90
N THR A 83 10.47 25.49 14.99
CA THR A 83 10.88 25.90 13.64
C THR A 83 9.71 26.45 12.83
N SER A 84 9.92 27.54 12.08
CA SER A 84 9.01 28.09 11.07
C SER A 84 9.61 27.97 9.66
N LEU A 85 8.83 28.15 8.61
CA LEU A 85 9.30 28.15 7.21
C LEU A 85 10.35 29.25 6.97
N ASN A 86 10.20 30.38 7.66
CA ASN A 86 11.11 31.53 7.53
C ASN A 86 12.45 31.28 8.24
N ASN A 87 12.52 30.32 9.16
CA ASN A 87 13.73 30.03 9.94
C ASN A 87 13.87 28.51 10.18
N LEU A 88 14.21 27.76 9.14
CA LEU A 88 14.34 26.30 9.20
C LEU A 88 15.56 25.81 9.99
N TYR A 89 16.58 26.65 10.16
CA TYR A 89 17.83 26.29 10.82
C TYR A 89 17.99 26.87 12.24
N GLY A 90 17.16 27.86 12.61
CA GLY A 90 17.22 28.54 13.89
C GLY A 90 16.24 28.06 14.95
N GLY A 91 15.51 26.99 14.70
CA GLY A 91 14.51 26.44 15.61
C GLY A 91 15.15 25.87 16.89
N LYS A 92 14.55 26.22 18.02
CA LYS A 92 14.96 25.69 19.34
C LYS A 92 14.26 24.38 19.60
N TRP A 93 14.91 23.50 20.34
CA TRP A 93 14.31 22.27 20.83
C TRP A 93 13.30 22.58 21.93
N ILE A 94 12.04 22.23 21.75
CA ILE A 94 10.93 22.45 22.69
C ILE A 94 10.32 21.14 23.21
N GLY A 95 10.89 19.99 22.84
CA GLY A 95 10.39 18.68 23.25
C GLY A 95 8.97 18.41 22.75
N PHE A 96 8.08 17.97 23.62
CA PHE A 96 6.72 17.55 23.26
C PHE A 96 5.69 18.69 23.20
N ASP A 97 6.07 19.94 23.26
CA ASP A 97 5.17 21.10 23.30
C ASP A 97 4.20 21.17 22.09
N ASN A 98 4.61 20.70 20.90
CA ASN A 98 3.75 20.61 19.74
C ASN A 98 2.69 19.51 19.84
N TYR A 99 2.95 18.48 20.63
CA TYR A 99 2.01 17.39 20.89
C TYR A 99 1.09 17.67 22.04
N LEU A 100 1.67 18.08 23.20
CA LEU A 100 0.93 18.41 24.41
C LEU A 100 1.74 19.43 25.22
N LYS A 101 1.19 20.64 25.35
CA LYS A 101 1.75 21.71 26.17
C LYS A 101 0.78 22.05 27.28
N ILE A 102 1.26 21.97 28.50
CA ILE A 102 0.49 22.37 29.70
C ILE A 102 0.97 23.77 30.13
N ARG A 103 0.06 24.72 30.17
CA ARG A 103 0.35 26.08 30.62
C ARG A 103 -0.61 26.50 31.70
N THR A 104 -0.09 26.85 32.87
CA THR A 104 -0.89 27.45 33.95
C THR A 104 -0.86 28.96 33.78
N LEU A 105 -2.05 29.59 33.69
CA LEU A 105 -2.20 31.05 33.71
C LEU A 105 -2.00 31.60 35.13
N GLU A 106 -1.72 32.90 35.20
CA GLU A 106 -1.63 33.63 36.45
C GLU A 106 -2.92 33.54 37.31
N SER A 107 -4.05 33.29 36.65
CA SER A 107 -5.36 33.04 37.28
C SER A 107 -5.52 31.63 37.89
N GLY A 108 -4.48 30.80 37.88
CA GLY A 108 -4.51 29.40 38.34
C GLY A 108 -5.19 28.42 37.35
N LYS A 109 -5.71 28.90 36.22
CA LYS A 109 -6.35 28.04 35.19
C LYS A 109 -5.30 27.32 34.37
N VAL A 110 -5.40 25.99 34.30
CA VAL A 110 -4.56 25.16 33.44
C VAL A 110 -5.15 25.12 32.04
N ILE A 111 -4.33 25.45 31.04
CA ILE A 111 -4.69 25.35 29.61
C ILE A 111 -3.82 24.28 28.95
N TYR A 112 -4.47 23.38 28.25
CA TYR A 112 -3.84 22.38 27.42
C TYR A 112 -3.80 22.88 25.98
N ARG A 113 -2.64 22.81 25.34
CA ARG A 113 -2.43 23.12 23.91
C ARG A 113 -1.62 22.01 23.26
N GLY A 114 -1.66 21.92 21.94
CA GLY A 114 -0.93 20.92 21.17
C GLY A 114 -1.85 20.04 20.34
N THR A 115 -1.28 19.27 19.43
CA THR A 115 -2.04 18.46 18.46
C THR A 115 -2.95 17.43 19.12
N LEU A 116 -2.54 16.83 20.24
CA LEU A 116 -3.31 15.78 20.92
C LEU A 116 -4.59 16.28 21.61
N VAL A 117 -4.69 17.59 21.86
CA VAL A 117 -5.88 18.22 22.47
C VAL A 117 -6.62 19.13 21.49
N ASP A 118 -6.18 19.20 20.24
CA ASP A 118 -6.80 20.01 19.19
C ASP A 118 -8.05 19.29 18.62
N PRO A 119 -9.27 19.84 18.83
CA PRO A 119 -10.48 19.24 18.25
C PRO A 119 -10.46 19.15 16.72
N ALA A 120 -9.81 20.11 16.05
CA ALA A 120 -9.69 20.10 14.59
C ALA A 120 -8.86 18.91 14.08
N TRP A 121 -7.80 18.54 14.83
CA TRP A 121 -7.02 17.35 14.54
C TRP A 121 -7.86 16.06 14.66
N TRP A 122 -8.59 15.91 15.74
CA TRP A 122 -9.41 14.72 15.97
C TRP A 122 -10.58 14.60 14.99
N ASN A 123 -11.16 15.72 14.57
CA ASN A 123 -12.14 15.73 13.48
C ASN A 123 -11.49 15.26 12.17
N ALA A 124 -10.27 15.71 11.88
CA ALA A 124 -9.55 15.27 10.70
C ALA A 124 -9.18 13.77 10.76
N VAL A 125 -8.79 13.25 11.92
CA VAL A 125 -8.60 11.82 12.17
C VAL A 125 -9.89 11.04 11.87
N TRP A 126 -11.01 11.48 12.46
CA TRP A 126 -12.31 10.85 12.23
C TRP A 126 -12.73 10.86 10.76
N ASN A 127 -12.60 12.01 10.09
CA ASN A 127 -12.91 12.14 8.69
C ASN A 127 -12.05 11.19 7.83
N THR A 128 -10.77 11.09 8.13
CA THR A 128 -9.85 10.19 7.41
C THR A 128 -10.23 8.73 7.60
N VAL A 129 -10.49 8.31 8.85
CA VAL A 129 -10.86 6.92 9.15
C VAL A 129 -12.21 6.56 8.52
N ARG A 130 -13.22 7.42 8.68
CA ARG A 130 -14.55 7.23 8.08
C ARG A 130 -14.48 7.16 6.57
N PHE A 131 -13.79 8.10 5.93
CA PHE A 131 -13.56 8.11 4.49
C PHE A 131 -12.89 6.81 4.03
N SER A 132 -11.75 6.46 4.62
CA SER A 132 -10.95 5.30 4.22
C SER A 132 -11.73 3.99 4.37
N LEU A 133 -12.45 3.82 5.47
CA LEU A 133 -13.22 2.61 5.71
C LEU A 133 -14.35 2.45 4.69
N ILE A 134 -15.14 3.49 4.47
CA ILE A 134 -16.27 3.44 3.54
C ILE A 134 -15.77 3.24 2.11
N SER A 135 -14.76 4.02 1.69
CA SER A 135 -14.20 3.95 0.33
C SER A 135 -13.65 2.55 0.05
N VAL A 136 -12.79 2.02 0.91
CA VAL A 136 -12.14 0.72 0.69
C VAL A 136 -13.14 -0.43 0.69
N VAL A 137 -14.16 -0.40 1.55
CA VAL A 137 -15.21 -1.42 1.56
C VAL A 137 -16.00 -1.38 0.24
N CYS A 138 -16.47 -0.21 -0.17
CA CYS A 138 -17.20 -0.06 -1.43
C CYS A 138 -16.36 -0.47 -2.65
N GLU A 139 -15.11 -0.04 -2.70
CA GLU A 139 -14.20 -0.38 -3.79
C GLU A 139 -13.83 -1.87 -3.82
N THR A 140 -13.70 -2.48 -2.66
CA THR A 140 -13.46 -3.94 -2.59
C THR A 140 -14.63 -4.72 -3.17
N VAL A 141 -15.85 -4.35 -2.79
CA VAL A 141 -17.07 -5.00 -3.31
C VAL A 141 -17.23 -4.75 -4.81
N LEU A 142 -17.17 -3.48 -5.24
CA LEU A 142 -17.32 -3.13 -6.66
C LEU A 142 -16.15 -3.68 -7.49
N GLY A 143 -14.92 -3.57 -7.00
CA GLY A 143 -13.73 -4.09 -7.65
C GLY A 143 -13.78 -5.61 -7.83
N LEU A 144 -14.30 -6.33 -6.84
CA LEU A 144 -14.47 -7.78 -6.94
C LEU A 144 -15.55 -8.14 -7.96
N ILE A 145 -16.69 -7.43 -8.00
CA ILE A 145 -17.74 -7.62 -9.01
C ILE A 145 -17.14 -7.38 -10.41
N VAL A 146 -16.47 -6.27 -10.63
CA VAL A 146 -15.81 -5.96 -11.90
C VAL A 146 -14.77 -7.02 -12.26
N ALA A 147 -13.96 -7.47 -11.30
CA ALA A 147 -12.96 -8.52 -11.52
C ALA A 147 -13.57 -9.85 -11.95
N LEU A 148 -14.70 -10.25 -11.36
CA LEU A 148 -15.43 -11.45 -11.76
C LEU A 148 -15.93 -11.35 -13.22
N VAL A 149 -16.46 -10.20 -13.63
CA VAL A 149 -16.87 -9.96 -15.03
C VAL A 149 -15.65 -10.02 -15.96
N LEU A 150 -14.54 -9.37 -15.60
CA LEU A 150 -13.31 -9.35 -16.40
C LEU A 150 -12.57 -10.71 -16.43
N ASN A 151 -12.84 -11.59 -15.47
CA ASN A 151 -12.29 -12.94 -15.44
C ASN A 151 -13.03 -13.89 -16.41
N ALA A 152 -14.27 -13.59 -16.74
CA ALA A 152 -15.04 -14.36 -17.71
C ALA A 152 -14.43 -14.31 -19.12
N GLU A 153 -14.67 -15.35 -19.91
CA GLU A 153 -14.21 -15.44 -21.30
C GLU A 153 -15.27 -14.87 -22.25
N PHE A 154 -14.97 -13.70 -22.82
CA PHE A 154 -15.82 -13.09 -23.84
C PHE A 154 -14.97 -12.34 -24.89
N LYS A 155 -15.55 -12.15 -26.10
CA LYS A 155 -14.90 -11.42 -27.19
C LYS A 155 -14.74 -9.93 -26.81
N GLY A 156 -13.55 -9.37 -27.03
CA GLY A 156 -13.27 -7.97 -26.71
C GLY A 156 -12.84 -7.70 -25.26
N ARG A 157 -12.62 -8.74 -24.45
CA ARG A 157 -12.17 -8.63 -23.05
C ARG A 157 -11.00 -7.66 -22.84
N GLY A 158 -10.03 -7.63 -23.75
CA GLY A 158 -8.88 -6.73 -23.67
C GLY A 158 -9.28 -5.24 -23.75
N ILE A 159 -10.20 -4.91 -24.64
CA ILE A 159 -10.71 -3.53 -24.80
C ILE A 159 -11.48 -3.10 -23.54
N VAL A 160 -12.34 -3.98 -23.01
CA VAL A 160 -13.11 -3.70 -21.79
C VAL A 160 -12.17 -3.49 -20.58
N ARG A 161 -11.13 -4.30 -20.46
CA ARG A 161 -10.10 -4.12 -19.41
C ARG A 161 -9.40 -2.77 -19.54
N ALA A 162 -9.03 -2.36 -20.74
CA ALA A 162 -8.40 -1.06 -20.98
C ALA A 162 -9.37 0.10 -20.67
N ALA A 163 -10.64 0.01 -21.11
CA ALA A 163 -11.65 1.03 -20.89
C ALA A 163 -11.96 1.25 -19.38
N ILE A 164 -12.06 0.18 -18.62
CA ILE A 164 -12.31 0.27 -17.16
C ILE A 164 -11.15 0.96 -16.44
N LEU A 165 -9.92 0.90 -16.97
CA LEU A 165 -8.76 1.54 -16.35
C LEU A 165 -8.67 3.05 -16.58
N ILE A 166 -9.45 3.62 -17.50
CA ILE A 166 -9.39 5.04 -17.85
C ILE A 166 -9.55 5.94 -16.61
N PRO A 167 -10.56 5.76 -15.72
CA PRO A 167 -10.72 6.61 -14.54
C PRO A 167 -9.48 6.65 -13.64
N TRP A 168 -8.85 5.51 -13.43
CA TRP A 168 -7.65 5.41 -12.61
C TRP A 168 -6.43 6.06 -13.25
N ALA A 169 -6.31 6.01 -14.58
CA ALA A 169 -5.19 6.59 -15.33
C ALA A 169 -5.22 8.13 -15.35
N ILE A 170 -6.39 8.77 -15.13
CA ILE A 170 -6.50 10.23 -15.11
C ILE A 170 -5.84 10.78 -13.83
N PRO A 171 -4.98 11.84 -13.93
CA PRO A 171 -4.41 12.48 -12.75
C PRO A 171 -5.49 12.94 -11.75
N THR A 172 -5.26 12.74 -10.44
CA THR A 172 -6.27 12.98 -9.39
C THR A 172 -6.79 14.41 -9.41
N ILE A 173 -5.91 15.40 -9.60
CA ILE A 173 -6.29 16.82 -9.67
C ILE A 173 -7.24 17.08 -10.85
N VAL A 174 -6.99 16.48 -12.01
CA VAL A 174 -7.85 16.61 -13.20
C VAL A 174 -9.21 15.98 -12.93
N SER A 175 -9.24 14.75 -12.39
CA SER A 175 -10.49 14.09 -12.01
C SER A 175 -11.28 14.91 -11.00
N ALA A 176 -10.63 15.45 -9.97
CA ALA A 176 -11.27 16.28 -8.95
C ALA A 176 -11.88 17.56 -9.55
N LYS A 177 -11.17 18.25 -10.45
CA LYS A 177 -11.69 19.44 -11.14
C LYS A 177 -12.86 19.13 -12.07
N MET A 178 -12.76 18.02 -12.83
CA MET A 178 -13.86 17.57 -13.70
C MET A 178 -15.13 17.27 -12.88
N TRP A 179 -15.01 16.53 -11.78
CA TRP A 179 -16.12 16.23 -10.90
C TRP A 179 -16.64 17.46 -10.15
N ALA A 180 -15.77 18.39 -9.73
CA ALA A 180 -16.19 19.65 -9.12
C ALA A 180 -17.08 20.45 -10.07
N TRP A 181 -16.78 20.41 -11.38
CA TRP A 181 -17.60 21.06 -12.40
C TRP A 181 -18.94 20.34 -12.61
N MET A 182 -18.94 19.01 -12.66
CA MET A 182 -20.16 18.21 -12.81
C MET A 182 -21.08 18.31 -11.60
N LEU A 183 -20.52 18.44 -10.39
CA LEU A 183 -21.24 18.55 -9.11
C LEU A 183 -21.57 19.99 -8.70
N ASN A 184 -21.30 20.97 -9.55
CA ASN A 184 -21.58 22.37 -9.23
C ASN A 184 -23.07 22.59 -8.98
N ASP A 185 -23.41 23.42 -7.99
CA ASP A 185 -24.79 23.70 -7.58
C ASP A 185 -25.56 24.55 -8.58
N GLN A 186 -24.88 25.40 -9.36
CA GLN A 186 -25.53 26.34 -10.31
C GLN A 186 -25.69 25.74 -11.72
N TYR A 187 -24.61 25.16 -12.26
CA TYR A 187 -24.55 24.71 -13.66
C TYR A 187 -24.11 23.22 -13.81
N GLY A 188 -24.02 22.50 -12.71
CA GLY A 188 -23.55 21.09 -12.75
C GLY A 188 -24.59 20.15 -13.33
N ILE A 189 -24.17 19.35 -14.31
CA ILE A 189 -25.02 18.40 -15.02
C ILE A 189 -25.69 17.35 -14.11
N ILE A 190 -25.05 17.00 -13.00
CA ILE A 190 -25.61 16.01 -12.06
C ILE A 190 -26.91 16.53 -11.45
N ASN A 191 -26.95 17.80 -11.04
CA ASN A 191 -28.17 18.40 -10.50
C ASN A 191 -29.28 18.48 -11.57
N ASP A 192 -28.94 18.87 -12.79
CA ASP A 192 -29.94 18.98 -13.88
C ASP A 192 -30.51 17.60 -14.26
N MET A 193 -29.68 16.55 -14.27
CA MET A 193 -30.14 15.17 -14.46
C MET A 193 -31.06 14.69 -13.33
N LEU A 194 -30.70 14.92 -12.07
CA LEU A 194 -31.50 14.49 -10.93
C LEU A 194 -32.85 15.24 -10.86
N LEU A 195 -32.87 16.53 -11.17
CA LEU A 195 -34.10 17.30 -11.29
C LEU A 195 -35.00 16.78 -12.41
N SER A 196 -34.42 16.50 -13.59
CA SER A 196 -35.21 15.99 -14.74
C SER A 196 -35.79 14.60 -14.50
N LEU A 197 -35.14 13.80 -13.65
CA LEU A 197 -35.62 12.47 -13.23
C LEU A 197 -36.60 12.55 -12.04
N GLY A 198 -36.85 13.73 -11.48
CA GLY A 198 -37.72 13.92 -10.32
C GLY A 198 -37.17 13.32 -9.03
N LEU A 199 -35.84 13.12 -8.94
CA LEU A 199 -35.18 12.54 -7.77
C LEU A 199 -34.84 13.57 -6.70
N ILE A 200 -34.77 14.84 -7.07
CA ILE A 200 -34.59 15.99 -6.18
C ILE A 200 -35.53 17.11 -6.56
N ASP A 201 -35.97 17.91 -5.59
CA ASP A 201 -36.85 19.06 -5.81
C ASP A 201 -36.07 20.35 -6.03
N GLN A 202 -34.83 20.43 -5.61
CA GLN A 202 -33.98 21.60 -5.75
C GLN A 202 -32.50 21.18 -5.93
N LYS A 203 -31.71 22.09 -6.52
CA LYS A 203 -30.28 21.87 -6.73
C LYS A 203 -29.54 21.70 -5.37
N ILE A 204 -28.66 20.72 -5.31
CA ILE A 204 -27.87 20.38 -4.11
C ILE A 204 -26.47 20.95 -4.27
N ALA A 205 -25.97 21.62 -3.24
CA ALA A 205 -24.59 22.09 -3.16
C ALA A 205 -23.66 20.94 -2.68
N TRP A 206 -23.40 19.97 -3.56
CA TRP A 206 -22.72 18.71 -3.25
C TRP A 206 -21.37 18.88 -2.53
N THR A 207 -20.57 19.85 -2.95
CA THR A 207 -19.20 20.04 -2.43
C THR A 207 -19.13 21.12 -1.35
N ALA A 208 -20.13 22.00 -1.27
CA ALA A 208 -20.14 23.11 -0.31
C ALA A 208 -20.92 22.83 0.97
N SER A 209 -21.96 21.96 0.90
CA SER A 209 -22.72 21.58 2.10
C SER A 209 -21.94 20.61 2.97
N THR A 210 -21.96 20.80 4.28
CA THR A 210 -21.35 19.91 5.27
C THR A 210 -21.93 18.50 5.23
N ASP A 211 -23.20 18.37 4.87
CA ASP A 211 -23.94 17.10 4.89
C ASP A 211 -23.61 16.23 3.66
N THR A 212 -23.34 16.86 2.52
CA THR A 212 -23.15 16.15 1.25
C THR A 212 -21.68 16.06 0.81
N ALA A 213 -20.82 16.94 1.29
CA ALA A 213 -19.43 17.02 0.84
C ALA A 213 -18.67 15.70 0.98
N MET A 214 -18.85 14.99 2.09
CA MET A 214 -18.17 13.69 2.29
C MET A 214 -18.67 12.64 1.29
N TYR A 215 -19.97 12.61 0.97
CA TYR A 215 -20.52 11.69 -0.03
C TYR A 215 -20.04 12.02 -1.44
N ALA A 216 -19.91 13.30 -1.75
CA ALA A 216 -19.34 13.75 -3.04
C ALA A 216 -17.88 13.27 -3.20
N VAL A 217 -17.07 13.44 -2.16
CA VAL A 217 -15.68 12.98 -2.16
C VAL A 217 -15.60 11.44 -2.29
N LEU A 218 -16.40 10.70 -1.52
CA LEU A 218 -16.48 9.25 -1.60
C LEU A 218 -16.88 8.74 -2.99
N MET A 219 -17.89 9.37 -3.60
CA MET A 219 -18.35 9.00 -4.94
C MET A 219 -17.24 9.14 -5.98
N VAL A 220 -16.51 10.25 -5.94
CA VAL A 220 -15.41 10.51 -6.87
C VAL A 220 -14.25 9.56 -6.65
N ASP A 221 -13.90 9.30 -5.40
CA ASP A 221 -12.81 8.38 -5.03
C ASP A 221 -13.13 6.94 -5.46
N ILE A 222 -14.30 6.44 -5.11
CA ILE A 222 -14.76 5.10 -5.48
C ILE A 222 -14.78 4.93 -7.01
N TRP A 223 -15.32 5.91 -7.75
CA TRP A 223 -15.30 5.88 -9.22
C TRP A 223 -13.88 5.80 -9.77
N LYS A 224 -12.96 6.60 -9.21
CA LYS A 224 -11.58 6.68 -9.68
C LYS A 224 -10.76 5.44 -9.37
N THR A 225 -10.92 4.84 -8.20
CA THR A 225 -9.99 3.84 -7.66
C THR A 225 -10.50 2.41 -7.71
N THR A 226 -11.83 2.19 -7.90
CA THR A 226 -12.40 0.86 -8.15
C THR A 226 -11.69 0.07 -9.26
N PRO A 227 -11.28 0.67 -10.41
CA PRO A 227 -10.52 -0.04 -11.43
C PRO A 227 -9.23 -0.67 -10.94
N PHE A 228 -8.49 0.04 -10.11
CA PHE A 228 -7.25 -0.48 -9.51
C PHE A 228 -7.53 -1.67 -8.58
N MET A 229 -8.55 -1.55 -7.72
CA MET A 229 -9.00 -2.65 -6.87
C MET A 229 -9.45 -3.86 -7.70
N ALA A 230 -10.18 -3.62 -8.81
CA ALA A 230 -10.60 -4.67 -9.73
C ALA A 230 -9.43 -5.43 -10.35
N LEU A 231 -8.33 -4.74 -10.71
CA LEU A 231 -7.13 -5.41 -11.22
C LEU A 231 -6.45 -6.27 -10.17
N LEU A 232 -6.35 -5.81 -8.93
CA LEU A 232 -5.76 -6.59 -7.85
C LEU A 232 -6.61 -7.84 -7.54
N CYS A 233 -7.95 -7.69 -7.49
CA CYS A 233 -8.86 -8.82 -7.35
C CYS A 233 -8.78 -9.79 -8.53
N LEU A 234 -8.66 -9.27 -9.76
CA LEU A 234 -8.51 -10.08 -10.97
C LEU A 234 -7.21 -10.90 -10.95
N ALA A 235 -6.11 -10.31 -10.52
CA ALA A 235 -4.86 -11.02 -10.34
C ALA A 235 -5.01 -12.20 -9.36
N GLY A 236 -5.71 -11.98 -8.24
CA GLY A 236 -6.05 -13.05 -7.29
C GLY A 236 -6.93 -14.15 -7.91
N LEU A 237 -7.94 -13.78 -8.68
CA LEU A 237 -8.84 -14.73 -9.36
C LEU A 237 -8.10 -15.58 -10.40
N GLN A 238 -7.10 -15.03 -11.09
CA GLN A 238 -6.30 -15.75 -12.08
C GLN A 238 -5.35 -16.79 -11.47
N MET A 239 -5.08 -16.72 -10.17
CA MET A 239 -4.29 -17.73 -9.45
C MET A 239 -5.09 -19.00 -9.15
N VAL A 240 -6.43 -18.97 -9.25
CA VAL A 240 -7.29 -20.13 -8.95
C VAL A 240 -7.31 -21.06 -10.17
N PRO A 241 -6.94 -22.35 -10.02
CA PRO A 241 -6.98 -23.33 -11.11
C PRO A 241 -8.39 -23.51 -11.67
N ARG A 242 -8.51 -23.61 -12.99
CA ARG A 242 -9.81 -23.77 -13.68
C ARG A 242 -10.51 -25.08 -13.35
N ASP A 243 -9.72 -26.13 -13.15
CA ASP A 243 -10.22 -27.47 -12.83
C ASP A 243 -11.18 -27.50 -11.63
N ILE A 244 -10.94 -26.60 -10.66
CA ILE A 244 -11.80 -26.44 -9.48
C ILE A 244 -13.22 -25.99 -9.89
N TYR A 245 -13.33 -25.06 -10.85
CA TYR A 245 -14.60 -24.57 -11.33
C TYR A 245 -15.31 -25.61 -12.20
N GLU A 246 -14.55 -26.38 -13.00
CA GLU A 246 -15.08 -27.46 -13.83
C GLU A 246 -15.62 -28.60 -12.96
N ALA A 247 -14.89 -29.01 -11.93
CA ALA A 247 -15.37 -30.00 -10.95
C ALA A 247 -16.65 -29.53 -10.25
N ALA A 248 -16.68 -28.29 -9.76
CA ALA A 248 -17.87 -27.73 -9.12
C ALA A 248 -19.10 -27.67 -10.06
N LYS A 249 -18.87 -27.47 -11.37
CA LYS A 249 -19.92 -27.49 -12.38
C LYS A 249 -20.44 -28.90 -12.65
N ILE A 250 -19.54 -29.92 -12.68
CA ILE A 250 -19.94 -31.34 -12.83
C ILE A 250 -20.77 -31.79 -11.62
N ASP A 251 -20.38 -31.35 -10.41
CA ASP A 251 -21.13 -31.63 -9.17
C ASP A 251 -22.46 -30.87 -9.05
N GLY A 252 -22.81 -30.02 -10.05
CA GLY A 252 -24.07 -29.26 -10.06
C GLY A 252 -24.14 -28.17 -8.97
N ILE A 253 -23.01 -27.70 -8.43
CA ILE A 253 -23.02 -26.71 -7.36
C ILE A 253 -23.39 -25.34 -7.93
N HIS A 254 -24.34 -24.65 -7.30
CA HIS A 254 -24.79 -23.32 -7.74
C HIS A 254 -23.64 -22.29 -7.70
N PRO A 255 -23.46 -21.43 -8.73
CA PRO A 255 -22.35 -20.48 -8.86
C PRO A 255 -22.13 -19.57 -7.63
N VAL A 256 -23.21 -19.11 -6.99
CA VAL A 256 -23.12 -18.28 -5.76
C VAL A 256 -22.48 -19.08 -4.62
N LYS A 257 -22.80 -20.37 -4.49
CA LYS A 257 -22.19 -21.25 -3.47
C LYS A 257 -20.71 -21.50 -3.79
N VAL A 258 -20.36 -21.66 -5.06
CA VAL A 258 -18.97 -21.77 -5.54
C VAL A 258 -18.21 -20.50 -5.17
N PHE A 259 -18.79 -19.32 -5.41
CA PHE A 259 -18.17 -18.06 -5.07
C PHE A 259 -17.83 -17.97 -3.58
N PHE A 260 -18.80 -18.13 -2.68
CA PHE A 260 -18.59 -17.95 -1.24
C PHE A 260 -17.78 -19.07 -0.57
N LYS A 261 -17.90 -20.32 -1.04
CA LYS A 261 -17.26 -21.48 -0.41
C LYS A 261 -15.91 -21.86 -1.02
N ILE A 262 -15.66 -21.48 -2.27
CA ILE A 262 -14.46 -21.88 -3.01
C ILE A 262 -13.67 -20.64 -3.43
N THR A 263 -14.25 -19.77 -4.28
CA THR A 263 -13.53 -18.66 -4.88
C THR A 263 -13.03 -17.67 -3.82
N LEU A 264 -13.92 -17.15 -2.98
CA LEU A 264 -13.59 -16.14 -1.98
C LEU A 264 -12.54 -16.60 -0.96
N PRO A 265 -12.62 -17.83 -0.40
CA PRO A 265 -11.56 -18.34 0.48
C PRO A 265 -10.20 -18.50 -0.22
N LEU A 266 -10.18 -18.95 -1.49
CA LEU A 266 -8.95 -19.15 -2.24
C LEU A 266 -8.25 -17.82 -2.60
N ILE A 267 -9.01 -16.78 -2.94
CA ILE A 267 -8.47 -15.46 -3.26
C ILE A 267 -8.23 -14.59 -2.02
N ARG A 268 -8.66 -15.04 -0.82
CA ARG A 268 -8.56 -14.27 0.42
C ARG A 268 -7.17 -13.67 0.66
N PRO A 269 -6.04 -14.41 0.49
CA PRO A 269 -4.71 -13.82 0.69
C PRO A 269 -4.42 -12.66 -0.26
N ALA A 270 -4.75 -12.80 -1.54
CA ALA A 270 -4.58 -11.74 -2.54
C ALA A 270 -5.51 -10.53 -2.25
N LEU A 271 -6.75 -10.80 -1.83
CA LEU A 271 -7.71 -9.77 -1.46
C LEU A 271 -7.23 -8.97 -0.23
N MET A 272 -6.66 -9.65 0.77
CA MET A 272 -6.08 -8.98 1.94
C MET A 272 -4.93 -8.05 1.57
N VAL A 273 -4.07 -8.47 0.65
CA VAL A 273 -2.99 -7.62 0.12
C VAL A 273 -3.56 -6.42 -0.63
N ALA A 274 -4.59 -6.61 -1.47
CA ALA A 274 -5.26 -5.52 -2.18
C ALA A 274 -5.88 -4.50 -1.21
N VAL A 275 -6.57 -4.97 -0.19
CA VAL A 275 -7.20 -4.12 0.84
C VAL A 275 -6.17 -3.32 1.63
N ILE A 276 -5.03 -3.91 2.04
CA ILE A 276 -3.99 -3.16 2.76
C ILE A 276 -3.37 -2.07 1.89
N PHE A 277 -3.06 -2.36 0.62
CA PHE A 277 -2.55 -1.35 -0.31
C PHE A 277 -3.52 -0.18 -0.47
N ARG A 278 -4.81 -0.48 -0.68
CA ARG A 278 -5.83 0.56 -0.85
C ARG A 278 -6.09 1.34 0.44
N MET A 279 -6.09 0.68 1.59
CA MET A 279 -6.26 1.34 2.87
C MET A 279 -5.11 2.31 3.18
N LEU A 280 -3.86 1.91 2.88
CA LEU A 280 -2.70 2.79 3.02
C LEU A 280 -2.80 4.03 2.12
N ASP A 281 -3.35 3.89 0.92
CA ASP A 281 -3.57 4.99 0.00
C ASP A 281 -4.70 5.90 0.49
N ALA A 282 -5.82 5.34 0.93
CA ALA A 282 -6.97 6.08 1.43
C ALA A 282 -6.68 6.87 2.73
N LEU A 283 -5.91 6.29 3.67
CA LEU A 283 -5.57 6.94 4.93
C LEU A 283 -4.68 8.19 4.76
N ARG A 284 -3.97 8.30 3.65
CA ARG A 284 -3.14 9.46 3.32
C ARG A 284 -3.72 10.32 2.20
N VAL A 285 -5.00 10.17 1.88
CA VAL A 285 -5.67 10.95 0.84
C VAL A 285 -5.48 12.45 1.08
N PHE A 286 -5.08 13.16 0.03
CA PHE A 286 -4.82 14.60 0.07
C PHE A 286 -5.43 15.31 -1.14
N ASP A 287 -4.92 15.03 -2.35
CA ASP A 287 -5.20 15.77 -3.59
C ASP A 287 -6.69 15.92 -3.88
N LEU A 288 -7.43 14.81 -3.74
CA LEU A 288 -8.86 14.79 -4.05
C LEU A 288 -9.64 15.75 -3.15
N ILE A 289 -9.41 15.67 -1.84
CA ILE A 289 -10.12 16.47 -0.84
C ILE A 289 -9.72 17.94 -0.94
N TYR A 290 -8.43 18.20 -1.07
CA TYR A 290 -7.89 19.54 -1.18
C TYR A 290 -8.44 20.31 -2.39
N VAL A 291 -8.69 19.61 -3.50
CA VAL A 291 -9.17 20.23 -4.75
C VAL A 291 -10.69 20.25 -4.86
N LEU A 292 -11.38 19.19 -4.41
CA LEU A 292 -12.84 19.04 -4.58
C LEU A 292 -13.64 19.81 -3.53
N THR A 293 -13.19 19.78 -2.26
CA THR A 293 -13.87 20.40 -1.12
C THR A 293 -12.92 21.30 -0.32
N PRO A 294 -12.33 22.36 -0.94
CA PRO A 294 -11.37 23.21 -0.26
C PRO A 294 -12.01 23.84 0.98
N ASN A 295 -11.26 23.89 2.08
CA ASN A 295 -11.65 24.52 3.35
C ASN A 295 -12.88 23.92 4.08
N SER A 296 -13.43 22.79 3.63
CA SER A 296 -14.56 22.14 4.31
C SER A 296 -14.08 21.37 5.54
N SER A 297 -14.52 21.77 6.73
CA SER A 297 -14.23 21.03 7.98
C SER A 297 -14.85 19.63 7.99
N ALA A 298 -15.94 19.40 7.22
CA ALA A 298 -16.63 18.12 7.14
C ALA A 298 -15.84 17.04 6.37
N THR A 299 -14.91 17.45 5.51
CA THR A 299 -14.10 16.53 4.69
C THR A 299 -12.61 16.60 4.96
N LYS A 300 -12.16 17.61 5.70
CA LYS A 300 -10.74 17.83 6.00
C LYS A 300 -10.11 16.60 6.65
N THR A 301 -9.07 16.04 6.01
CA THR A 301 -8.33 14.87 6.47
C THR A 301 -7.06 15.25 7.23
N MET A 302 -6.44 14.24 7.86
CA MET A 302 -5.15 14.42 8.54
C MET A 302 -4.08 15.01 7.61
N SER A 303 -4.01 14.56 6.36
CA SER A 303 -3.05 15.05 5.37
C SER A 303 -3.29 16.53 5.03
N VAL A 304 -4.57 16.92 4.87
CA VAL A 304 -4.95 18.30 4.52
C VAL A 304 -4.63 19.26 5.66
N ILE A 305 -5.04 18.94 6.91
CA ILE A 305 -4.79 19.83 8.07
C ILE A 305 -3.28 19.94 8.39
N SER A 306 -2.52 18.85 8.21
CA SER A 306 -1.08 18.89 8.39
C SER A 306 -0.42 19.84 7.38
N ARG A 307 -0.80 19.75 6.11
CA ARG A 307 -0.27 20.61 5.04
C ARG A 307 -0.67 22.07 5.25
N GLU A 308 -1.92 22.36 5.64
CA GLU A 308 -2.36 23.73 5.93
C GLU A 308 -1.52 24.35 7.07
N ASN A 309 -1.28 23.60 8.17
CA ASN A 309 -0.45 24.10 9.25
C ASN A 309 1.02 24.25 8.83
N LEU A 310 1.56 23.30 8.02
CA LEU A 310 2.93 23.37 7.53
C LEU A 310 3.20 24.59 6.66
N ILE A 311 2.27 24.89 5.74
CA ILE A 311 2.53 25.82 4.63
C ILE A 311 1.66 27.07 4.73
N ASP A 312 0.33 26.93 4.88
CA ASP A 312 -0.58 28.06 4.76
C ASP A 312 -0.56 28.95 6.03
N PHE A 313 -0.35 28.34 7.20
CA PHE A 313 -0.34 29.04 8.49
C PHE A 313 1.07 29.27 9.06
N ASP A 314 2.13 28.91 8.35
CA ASP A 314 3.54 29.00 8.79
C ASP A 314 3.80 28.39 10.18
N LYS A 315 3.00 27.39 10.57
CA LYS A 315 3.20 26.60 11.80
C LYS A 315 3.96 25.31 11.49
N PHE A 316 5.15 25.47 10.91
CA PHE A 316 5.91 24.37 10.31
C PHE A 316 6.17 23.23 11.30
N ALA A 317 6.66 23.54 12.49
CA ALA A 317 6.92 22.53 13.52
C ALA A 317 5.63 21.84 14.00
N TYR A 318 4.55 22.58 14.17
CA TYR A 318 3.24 22.03 14.56
C TYR A 318 2.66 21.10 13.47
N GLY A 319 2.72 21.51 12.20
CA GLY A 319 2.32 20.68 11.07
C GLY A 319 3.22 19.45 10.92
N SER A 320 4.52 19.56 11.25
CA SER A 320 5.44 18.41 11.32
C SER A 320 5.04 17.42 12.41
N ALA A 321 4.56 17.89 13.57
CA ALA A 321 4.03 17.02 14.62
C ALA A 321 2.76 16.30 14.17
N GLN A 322 1.86 16.99 13.46
CA GLN A 322 0.67 16.37 12.85
C GLN A 322 1.03 15.30 11.81
N SER A 323 2.00 15.60 10.94
CA SER A 323 2.50 14.64 9.94
C SER A 323 3.15 13.40 10.60
N THR A 324 3.87 13.60 11.71
CA THR A 324 4.45 12.51 12.49
C THR A 324 3.37 11.62 13.13
N LEU A 325 2.32 12.24 13.70
CA LEU A 325 1.17 11.50 14.23
C LEU A 325 0.42 10.75 13.15
N LEU A 326 0.20 11.35 11.97
CA LEU A 326 -0.39 10.67 10.82
C LEU A 326 0.41 9.42 10.46
N PHE A 327 1.74 9.54 10.35
CA PHE A 327 2.62 8.39 10.07
C PHE A 327 2.51 7.32 11.17
N GLY A 328 2.45 7.73 12.44
CA GLY A 328 2.26 6.83 13.57
C GLY A 328 0.93 6.08 13.50
N ILE A 329 -0.17 6.77 13.17
CA ILE A 329 -1.50 6.16 12.99
C ILE A 329 -1.49 5.15 11.85
N LEU A 330 -0.86 5.48 10.72
CA LEU A 330 -0.69 4.54 9.60
C LEU A 330 0.08 3.30 10.03
N ALA A 331 1.21 3.48 10.73
CA ALA A 331 2.04 2.37 11.19
C ALA A 331 1.29 1.44 12.14
N ILE A 332 0.53 2.01 13.09
CA ILE A 332 -0.34 1.25 14.01
C ILE A 332 -1.40 0.49 13.23
N PHE A 333 -2.07 1.15 12.28
CA PHE A 333 -3.12 0.51 11.47
C PHE A 333 -2.56 -0.68 10.69
N VAL A 334 -1.43 -0.52 10.00
CA VAL A 334 -0.79 -1.59 9.23
C VAL A 334 -0.39 -2.75 10.12
N SER A 335 0.25 -2.46 11.26
CA SER A 335 0.67 -3.48 12.22
C SER A 335 -0.52 -4.26 12.75
N LEU A 336 -1.61 -3.57 13.10
CA LEU A 336 -2.85 -4.17 13.57
C LEU A 336 -3.53 -5.03 12.50
N TYR A 337 -3.56 -4.53 11.25
CA TYR A 337 -4.14 -5.26 10.13
C TYR A 337 -3.39 -6.57 9.84
N ILE A 338 -2.05 -6.53 9.81
CA ILE A 338 -1.21 -7.72 9.59
C ILE A 338 -1.43 -8.71 10.74
N TRP A 339 -1.45 -8.23 11.97
CA TRP A 339 -1.63 -9.07 13.16
C TRP A 339 -3.01 -9.74 13.20
N LEU A 340 -4.09 -8.98 13.00
CA LEU A 340 -5.46 -9.51 12.98
C LEU A 340 -5.73 -10.39 11.77
N GLY A 341 -5.19 -10.02 10.61
CA GLY A 341 -5.40 -10.72 9.34
C GLY A 341 -4.68 -12.06 9.28
N LYS A 342 -3.73 -12.32 10.19
CA LYS A 342 -2.82 -13.48 10.13
C LYS A 342 -2.23 -13.63 8.72
N VAL A 343 -1.84 -12.48 8.14
CA VAL A 343 -1.25 -12.45 6.79
C VAL A 343 0.10 -13.13 6.88
N ASP A 344 0.21 -14.31 6.30
CA ASP A 344 1.47 -15.02 6.23
C ASP A 344 2.36 -14.38 5.17
N LEU A 345 3.29 -13.52 5.59
CA LEU A 345 4.23 -12.82 4.72
C LEU A 345 5.44 -13.69 4.34
N SER A 346 5.56 -14.87 4.96
CA SER A 346 6.73 -15.74 4.78
C SER A 346 6.73 -16.52 3.47
N GLY A 347 5.60 -16.58 2.74
CA GLY A 347 5.50 -17.36 1.50
C GLY A 347 5.64 -18.89 1.70
N GLU A 348 5.77 -19.36 2.95
CA GLU A 348 5.83 -20.78 3.31
C GLU A 348 4.42 -21.35 3.56
N SER A 349 3.52 -21.23 2.60
CA SER A 349 2.28 -22.03 2.62
C SER A 349 2.56 -23.42 2.03
N GLY A 350 3.22 -24.24 2.82
CA GLY A 350 3.61 -25.60 2.42
C GLY A 350 3.99 -26.44 3.62
N LYS A 351 3.09 -26.61 4.59
CA LYS A 351 3.06 -27.75 5.52
C LYS A 351 1.63 -28.13 5.80
#